data_a6593daf7f2cdad4f8f90d426a7182e6
#
_entry.id   a6593daf7f2cdad4f8f90d426a7182e6
#
_cell.length_a   1.000
_cell.length_b   1.000
_cell.length_c   1.000
_cell.angle_alpha   90.00
_cell.angle_beta   90.00
_cell.angle_gamma   90.00
#
_symmetry.space_group_name_H-M   'P 1'
#
loop_
_entity.id
_entity.type
_entity.pdbx_description
1 polymer ?
#
loop_
_entity_poly.entity_id
_entity_poly.type
_entity_poly.pdbx_seq_one_letter_code
_entity_poly.pdbx_strand_id
1 'polypeptide(L)'
;SPIGSIASQHNLLHQQYADDAQFFIELSSPICHPDVHQLELGLQHLHNWLCANGLCLNPDKSDAILFGTSKRLQSFSHVTQVNVAGCPVALSNSIVTLGVTLDQCLNLNAHVSAICRSSFFHIKAIRHCRASLPIDVRVTLATALVQSRLDYANSVLLNTTEHNLQKLQRIQNYLAKSIFPVYPPIPSAELVHSLHWLPIKDRINFKVAVLVYGLLNSHQPTYLTDLLSHRPAARTLRSADYQLLDQPRCATAFGGRAFAVTAPRIWNAIPLDIRSAPSVDAFRRQLKTYLFTNRTAV
;
A
#
# COMPACT_ATOMS: atom_id res chain seq x y z
N SER A 1 -20.37 4.56 13.17
CA SER A 1 -19.65 4.69 14.46
C SER A 1 -19.86 6.12 14.97
N PRO A 2 -20.03 6.37 16.29
CA PRO A 2 -20.13 7.72 16.84
C PRO A 2 -18.93 8.60 16.46
N ILE A 3 -17.72 8.04 16.42
CA ILE A 3 -16.50 8.73 15.96
C ILE A 3 -16.68 9.25 14.53
N GLY A 4 -17.25 8.40 13.64
CA GLY A 4 -17.53 8.80 12.27
C GLY A 4 -18.58 9.91 12.16
N SER A 5 -19.59 9.90 13.00
CA SER A 5 -20.60 10.97 13.04
C SER A 5 -19.99 12.31 13.47
N ILE A 6 -19.11 12.30 14.47
CA ILE A 6 -18.39 13.50 14.92
C ILE A 6 -17.47 14.02 13.81
N ALA A 7 -16.69 13.13 13.17
CA ALA A 7 -15.83 13.51 12.05
C ALA A 7 -16.64 14.19 10.92
N SER A 8 -17.78 13.60 10.54
CA SER A 8 -18.64 14.14 9.49
C SER A 8 -19.24 15.51 9.83
N GLN A 9 -19.61 15.76 11.09
CA GLN A 9 -20.09 17.08 11.54
C GLN A 9 -19.06 18.20 11.36
N HIS A 10 -17.77 17.83 11.37
CA HIS A 10 -16.66 18.75 11.18
C HIS A 10 -16.02 18.66 9.78
N ASN A 11 -16.69 18.03 8.80
CA ASN A 11 -16.18 17.81 7.44
C ASN A 11 -14.80 17.12 7.41
N LEU A 12 -14.53 16.28 8.41
CA LEU A 12 -13.32 15.49 8.47
C LEU A 12 -13.53 14.13 7.81
N LEU A 13 -12.63 13.73 6.95
CA LEU A 13 -12.53 12.34 6.53
C LEU A 13 -11.90 11.53 7.68
N HIS A 14 -12.38 10.31 7.90
CA HIS A 14 -11.83 9.46 8.94
C HIS A 14 -11.68 8.03 8.45
N GLN A 15 -10.71 7.34 9.03
CA GLN A 15 -10.53 5.89 8.92
C GLN A 15 -10.31 5.35 10.33
N GLN A 16 -10.88 4.18 10.60
CA GLN A 16 -10.73 3.51 11.89
C GLN A 16 -10.38 2.04 11.67
N TYR A 17 -9.37 1.58 12.38
CA TYR A 17 -8.99 0.17 12.44
C TYR A 17 -8.76 -0.21 13.90
N ALA A 18 -9.70 -0.99 14.46
CA ALA A 18 -9.77 -1.28 15.89
C ALA A 18 -9.80 0.02 16.73
N ASP A 19 -8.77 0.22 17.58
CA ASP A 19 -8.56 1.41 18.40
C ASP A 19 -7.80 2.53 17.66
N ASP A 20 -7.12 2.23 16.55
CA ASP A 20 -6.43 3.23 15.74
C ASP A 20 -7.45 4.05 14.92
N ALA A 21 -7.53 5.35 15.18
CA ALA A 21 -8.35 6.29 14.43
C ALA A 21 -7.48 7.34 13.71
N GLN A 22 -7.79 7.59 12.46
CA GLN A 22 -7.11 8.57 11.61
C GLN A 22 -8.10 9.59 11.09
N PHE A 23 -7.73 10.87 11.15
CA PHE A 23 -8.54 11.97 10.65
C PHE A 23 -7.77 12.73 9.58
N PHE A 24 -8.47 13.12 8.53
CA PHE A 24 -7.88 13.80 7.38
C PHE A 24 -8.67 15.06 7.06
N ILE A 25 -7.96 16.11 6.71
CA ILE A 25 -8.53 17.34 6.16
C ILE A 25 -7.71 17.81 4.96
N GLU A 26 -8.38 18.34 3.97
CA GLU A 26 -7.72 18.98 2.84
C GLU A 26 -7.40 20.43 3.18
N LEU A 27 -6.13 20.85 3.00
CA LEU A 27 -5.72 22.22 3.13
C LEU A 27 -5.82 22.92 1.78
N SER A 28 -6.84 23.75 1.61
CA SER A 28 -7.19 24.38 0.33
C SER A 28 -6.29 25.56 -0.02
N SER A 29 -5.89 26.36 0.96
CA SER A 29 -5.09 27.59 0.77
C SER A 29 -3.89 27.62 1.73
N PRO A 30 -2.74 28.21 1.33
CA PRO A 30 -1.64 28.46 2.26
C PRO A 30 -2.01 29.34 3.46
N ILE A 31 -3.07 30.13 3.37
CA ILE A 31 -3.63 30.92 4.50
C ILE A 31 -4.67 30.09 5.26
N CYS A 32 -4.36 28.81 5.51
CA CYS A 32 -5.31 27.77 5.92
C CYS A 32 -5.63 27.71 7.42
N HIS A 33 -5.55 28.83 8.14
CA HIS A 33 -6.01 28.84 9.54
C HIS A 33 -7.40 28.24 9.74
N PRO A 34 -8.40 28.44 8.85
CA PRO A 34 -9.72 27.83 9.03
C PRO A 34 -9.71 26.30 8.91
N ASP A 35 -8.93 25.72 7.99
CA ASP A 35 -8.92 24.26 7.77
C ASP A 35 -8.29 23.55 8.98
N VAL A 36 -7.13 24.04 9.47
CA VAL A 36 -6.47 23.48 10.67
C VAL A 36 -7.35 23.67 11.89
N HIS A 37 -7.97 24.83 12.07
CA HIS A 37 -8.88 25.10 13.17
C HIS A 37 -10.10 24.16 13.14
N GLN A 38 -10.64 23.88 11.95
CA GLN A 38 -11.73 22.91 11.78
C GLN A 38 -11.34 21.51 12.26
N LEU A 39 -10.11 21.07 11.95
CA LEU A 39 -9.56 19.81 12.45
C LEU A 39 -9.48 19.82 13.98
N GLU A 40 -8.92 20.88 14.56
CA GLU A 40 -8.77 21.01 16.01
C GLU A 40 -10.10 21.01 16.74
N LEU A 41 -11.12 21.69 16.20
CA LEU A 41 -12.49 21.67 16.74
C LEU A 41 -13.09 20.27 16.70
N GLY A 42 -12.89 19.55 15.60
CA GLY A 42 -13.35 18.17 15.48
C GLY A 42 -12.68 17.22 16.48
N LEU A 43 -11.36 17.37 16.66
CA LEU A 43 -10.59 16.60 17.64
C LEU A 43 -10.99 16.95 19.09
N GLN A 44 -11.30 18.21 19.38
CA GLN A 44 -11.79 18.62 20.71
C GLN A 44 -13.18 18.03 20.98
N HIS A 45 -14.07 18.04 19.99
CA HIS A 45 -15.40 17.43 20.13
C HIS A 45 -15.29 15.92 20.37
N LEU A 46 -14.42 15.25 19.61
CA LEU A 46 -14.11 13.83 19.79
C LEU A 46 -13.56 13.55 21.20
N HIS A 47 -12.61 14.36 21.67
CA HIS A 47 -12.05 14.23 23.02
C HIS A 47 -13.14 14.33 24.09
N ASN A 48 -14.01 15.34 24.02
CA ASN A 48 -15.11 15.51 24.95
C ASN A 48 -16.08 14.32 24.95
N TRP A 49 -16.40 13.78 23.76
CA TRP A 49 -17.24 12.60 23.64
C TRP A 49 -16.56 11.37 24.25
N LEU A 50 -15.27 11.17 24.01
CA LEU A 50 -14.51 10.06 24.59
C LEU A 50 -14.49 10.16 26.12
N CYS A 51 -14.23 11.34 26.69
CA CYS A 51 -14.24 11.57 28.13
C CYS A 51 -15.59 11.27 28.74
N ALA A 52 -16.68 11.66 28.09
CA ALA A 52 -18.05 11.33 28.52
C ALA A 52 -18.35 9.81 28.51
N ASN A 53 -17.58 9.02 27.74
CA ASN A 53 -17.67 7.57 27.68
C ASN A 53 -16.54 6.84 28.44
N GLY A 54 -15.83 7.54 29.33
CA GLY A 54 -14.76 6.96 30.16
C GLY A 54 -13.46 6.64 29.42
N LEU A 55 -13.27 7.23 28.23
CA LEU A 55 -12.07 7.11 27.39
C LEU A 55 -11.37 8.47 27.28
N CYS A 56 -10.09 8.48 26.89
CA CYS A 56 -9.34 9.72 26.69
C CYS A 56 -8.43 9.60 25.47
N LEU A 57 -8.36 10.67 24.66
CA LEU A 57 -7.32 10.79 23.65
C LEU A 57 -5.95 10.94 24.36
N ASN A 58 -4.94 10.25 23.83
CA ASN A 58 -3.58 10.36 24.34
C ASN A 58 -2.72 11.15 23.32
N PRO A 59 -2.43 12.44 23.59
CA PRO A 59 -1.60 13.27 22.71
C PRO A 59 -0.19 12.71 22.48
N ASP A 60 0.41 12.07 23.51
CA ASP A 60 1.77 11.50 23.43
C ASP A 60 1.86 10.30 22.47
N LYS A 61 0.73 9.66 22.19
CA LYS A 61 0.61 8.56 21.20
C LYS A 61 0.01 9.01 19.88
N SER A 62 -0.30 10.29 19.75
CA SER A 62 -0.88 10.86 18.54
C SER A 62 0.22 11.46 17.66
N ASP A 63 0.19 11.12 16.39
CA ASP A 63 1.08 11.66 15.37
C ASP A 63 0.31 12.56 14.41
N ALA A 64 0.91 13.65 13.98
CA ALA A 64 0.39 14.53 12.95
C ALA A 64 1.39 14.62 11.79
N ILE A 65 0.90 14.59 10.56
CA ILE A 65 1.73 14.69 9.36
C ILE A 65 1.00 15.47 8.26
N LEU A 66 1.75 16.29 7.54
CA LEU A 66 1.27 16.99 6.35
C LEU A 66 1.73 16.24 5.10
N PHE A 67 0.78 15.83 4.25
CA PHE A 67 1.06 15.16 2.98
C PHE A 67 0.97 16.13 1.80
N GLY A 68 1.91 16.03 0.86
CA GLY A 68 1.87 16.83 -0.35
C GLY A 68 3.09 16.67 -1.26
N THR A 69 3.08 17.38 -2.38
CA THR A 69 4.30 17.55 -3.17
C THR A 69 5.28 18.45 -2.45
N SER A 70 6.59 18.34 -2.70
CA SER A 70 7.60 19.17 -2.06
C SER A 70 7.32 20.67 -2.19
N LYS A 71 6.82 21.12 -3.34
CA LYS A 71 6.41 22.52 -3.56
C LYS A 71 5.23 22.90 -2.67
N ARG A 72 4.24 22.02 -2.54
CA ARG A 72 3.07 22.25 -1.71
C ARG A 72 3.46 22.30 -0.23
N LEU A 73 4.28 21.38 0.23
CA LEU A 73 4.79 21.34 1.61
C LEU A 73 5.52 22.62 1.99
N GLN A 74 6.31 23.21 1.09
CA GLN A 74 6.97 24.49 1.31
C GLN A 74 5.98 25.63 1.53
N SER A 75 4.86 25.67 0.79
CA SER A 75 3.84 26.70 0.95
C SER A 75 3.07 26.60 2.27
N PHE A 76 3.11 25.46 2.95
CA PHE A 76 2.49 25.21 4.26
C PHE A 76 3.51 25.10 5.41
N SER A 77 4.75 25.56 5.22
CA SER A 77 5.82 25.46 6.23
C SER A 77 5.53 26.16 7.55
N HIS A 78 4.56 27.07 7.59
CA HIS A 78 4.11 27.77 8.80
C HIS A 78 3.22 26.88 9.69
N VAL A 79 2.63 25.81 9.16
CA VAL A 79 1.88 24.82 9.96
C VAL A 79 2.89 23.85 10.57
N THR A 80 3.17 24.01 11.84
CA THR A 80 4.20 23.23 12.55
C THR A 80 3.62 22.23 13.55
N GLN A 81 2.37 22.43 13.95
CA GLN A 81 1.70 21.62 14.98
C GLN A 81 0.18 21.65 14.81
N VAL A 82 -0.50 20.72 15.47
CA VAL A 82 -1.96 20.63 15.58
C VAL A 82 -2.31 20.39 17.04
N ASN A 83 -3.36 21.04 17.56
CA ASN A 83 -3.84 20.82 18.91
C ASN A 83 -4.70 19.53 18.99
N VAL A 84 -4.30 18.63 19.86
CA VAL A 84 -5.03 17.39 20.15
C VAL A 84 -5.36 17.37 21.64
N ALA A 85 -6.64 17.43 21.99
CA ALA A 85 -7.10 17.45 23.40
C ALA A 85 -6.43 18.54 24.27
N GLY A 86 -6.19 19.73 23.71
CA GLY A 86 -5.54 20.85 24.39
C GLY A 86 -4.01 20.79 24.41
N CYS A 87 -3.38 19.72 23.88
CA CYS A 87 -1.94 19.60 23.80
C CYS A 87 -1.44 19.80 22.36
N PRO A 88 -0.35 20.56 22.13
CA PRO A 88 0.23 20.73 20.80
C PRO A 88 0.99 19.46 20.38
N VAL A 89 0.59 18.87 19.27
CA VAL A 89 1.28 17.75 18.62
C VAL A 89 2.03 18.28 17.41
N ALA A 90 3.36 18.19 17.42
CA ALA A 90 4.20 18.66 16.33
C ALA A 90 4.02 17.82 15.07
N LEU A 91 4.11 18.46 13.88
CA LEU A 91 4.09 17.75 12.61
C LEU A 91 5.37 16.94 12.43
N SER A 92 5.21 15.64 12.15
CA SER A 92 6.30 14.72 11.86
C SER A 92 6.61 14.67 10.35
N ASN A 93 7.88 14.39 10.01
CA ASN A 93 8.28 14.15 8.62
C ASN A 93 7.85 12.74 8.12
N SER A 94 7.61 11.83 9.05
CA SER A 94 7.10 10.50 8.78
C SER A 94 6.36 9.94 9.99
N ILE A 95 5.33 9.14 9.74
CA ILE A 95 4.56 8.43 10.76
C ILE A 95 4.54 6.94 10.46
N VAL A 96 4.27 6.13 11.48
CA VAL A 96 4.05 4.68 11.30
C VAL A 96 2.59 4.37 11.58
N THR A 97 1.88 3.88 10.57
CA THR A 97 0.49 3.44 10.71
C THR A 97 0.34 2.01 10.21
N LEU A 98 -0.28 1.15 11.02
CA LEU A 98 -0.44 -0.28 10.72
C LEU A 98 0.85 -0.94 10.20
N GLY A 99 2.00 -0.60 10.78
CA GLY A 99 3.31 -1.13 10.39
C GLY A 99 3.90 -0.57 9.08
N VAL A 100 3.24 0.41 8.45
CA VAL A 100 3.74 1.09 7.25
C VAL A 100 4.27 2.47 7.62
N THR A 101 5.51 2.78 7.25
CA THR A 101 6.09 4.12 7.42
C THR A 101 5.68 4.98 6.24
N LEU A 102 4.90 6.02 6.51
CA LEU A 102 4.47 7.03 5.54
C LEU A 102 5.30 8.31 5.72
N ASP A 103 5.89 8.80 4.65
CA ASP A 103 6.58 10.08 4.60
C ASP A 103 5.71 11.15 3.94
N GLN A 104 5.99 12.44 4.18
CA GLN A 104 5.21 13.58 3.69
C GLN A 104 4.95 13.58 2.19
N CYS A 105 5.88 13.05 1.39
CA CYS A 105 5.74 12.96 -0.07
C CYS A 105 5.19 11.59 -0.53
N LEU A 106 4.87 10.68 0.38
CA LEU A 106 4.44 9.31 0.12
C LEU A 106 5.38 8.55 -0.85
N ASN A 107 6.69 8.84 -0.80
CA ASN A 107 7.68 8.17 -1.65
C ASN A 107 8.09 6.80 -1.12
N LEU A 108 7.78 6.51 0.16
CA LEU A 108 7.99 5.24 0.86
C LEU A 108 9.47 4.80 0.96
N ASN A 109 10.43 5.72 0.80
CA ASN A 109 11.85 5.39 0.85
C ASN A 109 12.27 4.85 2.23
N ALA A 110 11.75 5.45 3.31
CA ALA A 110 11.99 5.02 4.68
C ALA A 110 11.41 3.61 4.93
N HIS A 111 10.18 3.38 4.49
CA HIS A 111 9.49 2.09 4.59
C HIS A 111 10.27 0.98 3.85
N VAL A 112 10.60 1.19 2.58
CA VAL A 112 11.39 0.24 1.79
C VAL A 112 12.75 -0.03 2.44
N SER A 113 13.41 0.99 3.00
CA SER A 113 14.69 0.82 3.68
C SER A 113 14.55 -0.01 4.96
N ALA A 114 13.45 0.13 5.71
CA ALA A 114 13.15 -0.67 6.89
C ALA A 114 12.90 -2.15 6.51
N ILE A 115 12.08 -2.41 5.47
CA ILE A 115 11.86 -3.76 4.92
C ILE A 115 13.20 -4.39 4.52
N CYS A 116 14.04 -3.66 3.77
CA CYS A 116 15.34 -4.16 3.33
C CYS A 116 16.24 -4.53 4.51
N ARG A 117 16.34 -3.67 5.53
CA ARG A 117 17.16 -3.90 6.72
C ARG A 117 16.72 -5.16 7.48
N SER A 118 15.42 -5.27 7.76
CA SER A 118 14.85 -6.42 8.45
C SER A 118 15.02 -7.71 7.64
N SER A 119 14.81 -7.66 6.33
CA SER A 119 14.97 -8.80 5.44
C SER A 119 16.42 -9.29 5.38
N PHE A 120 17.41 -8.39 5.27
CA PHE A 120 18.84 -8.74 5.28
C PHE A 120 19.26 -9.43 6.58
N PHE A 121 18.73 -9.00 7.72
CA PHE A 121 18.98 -9.67 8.99
C PHE A 121 18.62 -11.16 8.92
N HIS A 122 17.40 -11.48 8.45
CA HIS A 122 16.95 -12.87 8.32
C HIS A 122 17.67 -13.64 7.21
N ILE A 123 17.98 -13.01 6.08
CA ILE A 123 18.78 -13.63 5.01
C ILE A 123 20.17 -14.04 5.54
N LYS A 124 20.80 -13.18 6.36
CA LYS A 124 22.09 -13.48 6.97
C LYS A 124 21.98 -14.69 7.91
N ALA A 125 20.94 -14.77 8.72
CA ALA A 125 20.67 -15.91 9.61
C ALA A 125 20.48 -17.22 8.80
N ILE A 126 19.63 -17.20 7.76
CA ILE A 126 19.41 -18.36 6.87
C ILE A 126 20.71 -18.83 6.23
N ARG A 127 21.55 -17.90 5.75
CA ARG A 127 22.86 -18.22 5.15
C ARG A 127 23.81 -18.86 6.17
N HIS A 128 23.79 -18.41 7.41
CA HIS A 128 24.62 -18.97 8.49
C HIS A 128 24.27 -20.42 8.77
N CYS A 129 22.98 -20.73 8.89
CA CYS A 129 22.50 -22.08 9.19
C CYS A 129 22.37 -22.99 7.96
N ARG A 130 22.67 -22.47 6.74
CA ARG A 130 22.40 -23.15 5.47
C ARG A 130 22.96 -24.57 5.37
N ALA A 131 24.18 -24.80 5.87
CA ALA A 131 24.83 -26.09 5.79
C ALA A 131 24.12 -27.20 6.57
N SER A 132 23.45 -26.82 7.66
CA SER A 132 22.76 -27.74 8.59
C SER A 132 21.28 -27.93 8.27
N LEU A 133 20.73 -27.25 7.25
CA LEU A 133 19.30 -27.28 6.95
C LEU A 133 19.02 -27.92 5.59
N PRO A 134 18.03 -28.82 5.47
CA PRO A 134 17.50 -29.29 4.19
C PRO A 134 16.93 -28.13 3.34
N ILE A 135 16.83 -28.34 2.05
CA ILE A 135 16.44 -27.27 1.10
C ILE A 135 14.99 -26.81 1.30
N ASP A 136 14.10 -27.73 1.58
CA ASP A 136 12.68 -27.49 1.88
C ASP A 136 12.49 -26.63 3.14
N VAL A 137 13.27 -26.91 4.19
CA VAL A 137 13.28 -26.12 5.42
C VAL A 137 13.81 -24.71 5.13
N ARG A 138 14.86 -24.57 4.30
CA ARG A 138 15.37 -23.24 3.90
C ARG A 138 14.31 -22.45 3.12
N VAL A 139 13.56 -23.08 2.20
CA VAL A 139 12.46 -22.46 1.47
C VAL A 139 11.35 -22.02 2.42
N THR A 140 10.99 -22.85 3.37
CA THR A 140 9.99 -22.53 4.39
C THR A 140 10.41 -21.33 5.25
N LEU A 141 11.63 -21.32 5.75
CA LEU A 141 12.18 -20.20 6.52
C LEU A 141 12.26 -18.90 5.67
N ALA A 142 12.71 -19.02 4.42
CA ALA A 142 12.78 -17.89 3.50
C ALA A 142 11.39 -17.27 3.25
N THR A 143 10.38 -18.12 3.08
CA THR A 143 8.99 -17.68 2.88
C THR A 143 8.42 -17.05 4.15
N ALA A 144 8.58 -17.69 5.30
CA ALA A 144 8.01 -17.21 6.56
C ALA A 144 8.68 -15.92 7.06
N LEU A 145 10.01 -15.81 6.94
CA LEU A 145 10.77 -14.72 7.56
C LEU A 145 11.04 -13.53 6.63
N VAL A 146 11.11 -13.74 5.31
CA VAL A 146 11.49 -12.69 4.38
C VAL A 146 10.38 -12.40 3.37
N GLN A 147 9.82 -13.42 2.69
CA GLN A 147 8.74 -13.18 1.73
C GLN A 147 7.51 -12.55 2.40
N SER A 148 7.18 -12.98 3.62
CA SER A 148 6.08 -12.39 4.39
C SER A 148 6.25 -10.87 4.60
N ARG A 149 7.49 -10.40 4.82
CA ARG A 149 7.81 -8.97 4.94
C ARG A 149 7.72 -8.23 3.63
N LEU A 150 8.14 -8.86 2.52
CA LEU A 150 8.03 -8.29 1.18
C LEU A 150 6.56 -8.22 0.71
N ASP A 151 5.69 -9.07 1.26
CA ASP A 151 4.26 -9.14 0.91
C ASP A 151 3.36 -8.35 1.86
N TYR A 152 3.85 -8.02 3.06
CA TYR A 152 3.07 -7.24 4.00
C TYR A 152 2.76 -5.87 3.43
N ALA A 153 1.47 -5.55 3.33
CA ALA A 153 0.98 -4.27 2.79
C ALA A 153 1.61 -3.83 1.45
N ASN A 154 2.12 -4.78 0.62
CA ASN A 154 2.88 -4.44 -0.60
C ASN A 154 2.05 -3.67 -1.64
N SER A 155 0.72 -3.66 -1.54
CA SER A 155 -0.16 -2.82 -2.36
C SER A 155 0.09 -1.31 -2.17
N VAL A 156 0.59 -0.86 -1.00
CA VAL A 156 0.95 0.56 -0.79
C VAL A 156 2.17 0.98 -1.62
N LEU A 157 2.98 0.00 -2.06
CA LEU A 157 4.12 0.23 -2.96
C LEU A 157 3.71 0.41 -4.43
N LEU A 158 2.41 0.45 -4.68
CA LEU A 158 1.86 0.67 -6.01
C LEU A 158 2.41 1.95 -6.62
N ASN A 159 2.98 1.84 -7.82
CA ASN A 159 3.62 2.94 -8.53
C ASN A 159 4.73 3.68 -7.74
N THR A 160 5.40 2.98 -6.80
CA THR A 160 6.62 3.49 -6.16
C THR A 160 7.75 3.67 -7.19
N THR A 161 8.83 4.34 -6.79
CA THR A 161 9.96 4.59 -7.70
C THR A 161 10.63 3.29 -8.13
N GLU A 162 11.17 3.26 -9.35
CA GLU A 162 11.94 2.13 -9.86
C GLU A 162 13.12 1.78 -8.94
N HIS A 163 13.75 2.80 -8.34
CA HIS A 163 14.80 2.61 -7.34
C HIS A 163 14.35 1.77 -6.13
N ASN A 164 13.14 2.01 -5.63
CA ASN A 164 12.57 1.22 -4.52
C ASN A 164 12.25 -0.21 -4.97
N LEU A 165 11.67 -0.38 -6.15
CA LEU A 165 11.42 -1.72 -6.72
C LEU A 165 12.72 -2.51 -6.86
N GLN A 166 13.79 -1.90 -7.37
CA GLN A 166 15.09 -2.52 -7.50
C GLN A 166 15.73 -2.89 -6.16
N LYS A 167 15.57 -2.04 -5.12
CA LYS A 167 16.02 -2.40 -3.76
C LYS A 167 15.35 -3.67 -3.27
N LEU A 168 14.01 -3.75 -3.37
CA LEU A 168 13.25 -4.92 -2.94
C LEU A 168 13.56 -6.15 -3.80
N GLN A 169 13.71 -5.97 -5.11
CA GLN A 169 14.09 -7.06 -6.02
C GLN A 169 15.47 -7.62 -5.67
N ARG A 170 16.43 -6.78 -5.29
CA ARG A 170 17.75 -7.24 -4.80
C ARG A 170 17.61 -8.11 -3.55
N ILE A 171 16.72 -7.74 -2.61
CA ILE A 171 16.44 -8.58 -1.44
C ILE A 171 15.95 -9.96 -1.86
N GLN A 172 14.97 -10.02 -2.76
CA GLN A 172 14.44 -11.30 -3.26
C GLN A 172 15.51 -12.12 -3.95
N ASN A 173 16.37 -11.49 -4.74
CA ASN A 173 17.48 -12.14 -5.42
C ASN A 173 18.53 -12.71 -4.43
N TYR A 174 18.87 -11.94 -3.39
CA TYR A 174 19.77 -12.42 -2.32
C TYR A 174 19.14 -13.56 -1.52
N LEU A 175 17.83 -13.49 -1.26
CA LEU A 175 17.11 -14.57 -0.59
C LEU A 175 17.16 -15.86 -1.42
N ALA A 176 16.86 -15.82 -2.71
CA ALA A 176 16.93 -16.97 -3.59
C ALA A 176 18.35 -17.60 -3.58
N LYS A 177 19.41 -16.77 -3.69
CA LYS A 177 20.80 -17.22 -3.58
C LYS A 177 21.17 -17.80 -2.20
N SER A 178 20.46 -17.44 -1.14
CA SER A 178 20.71 -18.00 0.19
C SER A 178 20.19 -19.42 0.37
N ILE A 179 19.19 -19.81 -0.41
CA ILE A 179 18.55 -21.13 -0.34
C ILE A 179 19.43 -22.19 -1.04
N PHE A 180 19.92 -21.88 -2.23
CA PHE A 180 20.68 -22.82 -3.06
C PHE A 180 22.18 -22.77 -2.78
N PRO A 181 22.91 -23.89 -2.89
CA PRO A 181 24.37 -23.89 -2.94
C PRO A 181 24.83 -23.17 -4.23
N VAL A 182 25.78 -22.27 -4.11
CA VAL A 182 26.12 -21.32 -5.19
C VAL A 182 27.32 -21.79 -6.03
N TYR A 183 27.30 -23.03 -6.51
CA TYR A 183 28.30 -23.43 -7.49
C TYR A 183 27.70 -24.47 -8.46
N PRO A 184 27.72 -24.24 -9.77
CA PRO A 184 28.13 -23.03 -10.50
C PRO A 184 27.15 -21.85 -10.26
N PRO A 185 27.60 -20.57 -10.53
CA PRO A 185 26.76 -19.41 -10.30
C PRO A 185 25.57 -19.38 -11.27
N ILE A 186 24.36 -19.56 -10.72
CA ILE A 186 23.10 -19.50 -11.47
C ILE A 186 22.57 -18.06 -11.40
N PRO A 187 22.05 -17.49 -12.50
CA PRO A 187 21.40 -16.19 -12.51
C PRO A 187 20.27 -16.11 -11.48
N SER A 188 20.17 -15.00 -10.75
CA SER A 188 19.15 -14.83 -9.69
C SER A 188 17.74 -14.96 -10.23
N ALA A 189 17.50 -14.55 -11.47
CA ALA A 189 16.19 -14.64 -12.11
C ALA A 189 15.74 -16.10 -12.28
N GLU A 190 16.65 -16.98 -12.66
CA GLU A 190 16.38 -18.42 -12.77
C GLU A 190 16.09 -19.05 -11.41
N LEU A 191 16.81 -18.65 -10.35
CA LEU A 191 16.57 -19.12 -8.99
C LEU A 191 15.21 -18.66 -8.47
N VAL A 192 14.83 -17.41 -8.71
CA VAL A 192 13.50 -16.87 -8.36
C VAL A 192 12.41 -17.63 -9.13
N HIS A 193 12.64 -17.92 -10.40
CA HIS A 193 11.70 -18.68 -11.23
C HIS A 193 11.56 -20.14 -10.75
N SER A 194 12.66 -20.83 -10.46
CA SER A 194 12.64 -22.22 -9.96
C SER A 194 11.92 -22.38 -8.60
N LEU A 195 11.92 -21.30 -7.80
CA LEU A 195 11.16 -21.22 -6.54
C LEU A 195 9.69 -20.88 -6.75
N HIS A 196 9.24 -20.71 -7.99
CA HIS A 196 7.88 -20.23 -8.31
C HIS A 196 7.53 -18.89 -7.64
N TRP A 197 8.51 -18.01 -7.48
CA TRP A 197 8.31 -16.68 -6.91
C TRP A 197 8.09 -15.64 -8.03
N LEU A 198 7.00 -14.92 -7.93
CA LEU A 198 6.80 -13.73 -8.75
C LEU A 198 7.80 -12.64 -8.31
N PRO A 199 8.39 -11.89 -9.22
CA PRO A 199 9.17 -10.71 -8.85
C PRO A 199 8.34 -9.64 -8.16
N ILE A 200 9.04 -8.73 -7.49
CA ILE A 200 8.43 -7.72 -6.63
C ILE A 200 7.33 -6.93 -7.35
N LYS A 201 7.61 -6.42 -8.55
CA LYS A 201 6.62 -5.66 -9.33
C LYS A 201 5.36 -6.47 -9.62
N ASP A 202 5.54 -7.73 -10.03
CA ASP A 202 4.41 -8.61 -10.36
C ASP A 202 3.67 -9.06 -9.10
N ARG A 203 4.34 -9.18 -7.95
CA ARG A 203 3.69 -9.45 -6.66
C ARG A 203 2.78 -8.29 -6.23
N ILE A 204 3.25 -7.04 -6.41
CA ILE A 204 2.44 -5.84 -6.13
C ILE A 204 1.23 -5.82 -7.06
N ASN A 205 1.43 -5.99 -8.37
CA ASN A 205 0.35 -6.02 -9.36
C ASN A 205 -0.63 -7.15 -9.09
N PHE A 206 -0.13 -8.35 -8.75
CA PHE A 206 -0.95 -9.50 -8.37
C PHE A 206 -1.83 -9.19 -7.16
N LYS A 207 -1.27 -8.60 -6.10
CA LYS A 207 -2.02 -8.24 -4.89
C LYS A 207 -3.13 -7.23 -5.19
N VAL A 208 -2.80 -6.18 -5.96
CA VAL A 208 -3.78 -5.16 -6.35
C VAL A 208 -4.87 -5.75 -7.26
N ALA A 209 -4.50 -6.58 -8.23
CA ALA A 209 -5.47 -7.23 -9.10
C ALA A 209 -6.45 -8.14 -8.34
N VAL A 210 -5.95 -8.91 -7.35
CA VAL A 210 -6.79 -9.73 -6.47
C VAL A 210 -7.72 -8.86 -5.62
N LEU A 211 -7.23 -7.71 -5.14
CA LEU A 211 -8.07 -6.75 -4.41
C LEU A 211 -9.18 -6.20 -5.32
N VAL A 212 -8.84 -5.74 -6.53
CA VAL A 212 -9.84 -5.25 -7.50
C VAL A 212 -10.87 -6.32 -7.84
N TYR A 213 -10.43 -7.56 -8.10
CA TYR A 213 -11.36 -8.68 -8.33
C TYR A 213 -12.34 -8.85 -7.16
N GLY A 214 -11.83 -8.81 -5.92
CA GLY A 214 -12.65 -8.90 -4.72
C GLY A 214 -13.67 -7.75 -4.63
N LEU A 215 -13.23 -6.51 -4.86
CA LEU A 215 -14.09 -5.31 -4.82
C LEU A 215 -15.22 -5.37 -5.85
N LEU A 216 -14.92 -5.80 -7.08
CA LEU A 216 -15.90 -5.89 -8.17
C LEU A 216 -16.95 -6.99 -7.93
N ASN A 217 -16.61 -8.04 -7.19
CA ASN A 217 -17.52 -9.15 -6.90
C ASN A 217 -18.29 -8.99 -5.58
N SER A 218 -17.65 -8.45 -4.53
CA SER A 218 -18.28 -8.32 -3.22
C SER A 218 -18.87 -6.94 -2.95
N HIS A 219 -18.46 -5.92 -3.72
CA HIS A 219 -18.76 -4.51 -3.48
C HIS A 219 -18.37 -4.03 -2.06
N GLN A 220 -17.39 -4.71 -1.44
CA GLN A 220 -16.89 -4.40 -0.11
C GLN A 220 -15.36 -4.36 -0.08
N PRO A 221 -14.78 -3.44 0.68
CA PRO A 221 -15.42 -2.33 1.41
C PRO A 221 -15.84 -1.19 0.45
N THR A 222 -16.96 -0.54 0.75
CA THR A 222 -17.56 0.49 -0.10
C THR A 222 -16.61 1.64 -0.42
N TYR A 223 -15.84 2.13 0.55
CA TYR A 223 -14.91 3.24 0.37
C TYR A 223 -13.79 2.96 -0.68
N LEU A 224 -13.46 1.69 -0.96
CA LEU A 224 -12.57 1.32 -2.05
C LEU A 224 -13.33 1.07 -3.35
N THR A 225 -14.53 0.48 -3.27
CA THR A 225 -15.37 0.23 -4.44
C THR A 225 -15.78 1.53 -5.11
N ASP A 226 -16.11 2.56 -4.32
CA ASP A 226 -16.51 3.89 -4.80
C ASP A 226 -15.38 4.62 -5.56
N LEU A 227 -14.13 4.19 -5.39
CA LEU A 227 -12.98 4.68 -6.15
C LEU A 227 -12.86 4.04 -7.56
N LEU A 228 -13.64 3.01 -7.84
CA LEU A 228 -13.60 2.27 -9.10
C LEU A 228 -14.89 2.51 -9.88
N SER A 229 -14.76 3.02 -11.09
CA SER A 229 -15.87 3.23 -12.01
C SER A 229 -15.73 2.34 -13.24
N HIS A 230 -16.82 1.73 -13.68
CA HIS A 230 -16.82 1.02 -14.95
C HIS A 230 -16.69 2.01 -16.12
N ARG A 231 -15.89 1.63 -17.10
CA ARG A 231 -15.75 2.43 -18.32
C ARG A 231 -17.07 2.45 -19.08
N PRO A 232 -17.67 3.64 -19.35
CA PRO A 232 -18.89 3.71 -20.14
C PRO A 232 -18.61 3.19 -21.55
N ALA A 233 -19.47 2.29 -22.04
CA ALA A 233 -19.40 1.80 -23.41
C ALA A 233 -19.73 2.96 -24.38
N ALA A 234 -18.76 3.43 -25.13
CA ALA A 234 -18.94 4.52 -26.11
C ALA A 234 -19.88 4.11 -27.27
N ARG A 235 -20.00 2.81 -27.56
CA ARG A 235 -20.95 2.17 -28.50
C ARG A 235 -21.17 0.74 -28.06
N THR A 236 -22.39 0.19 -28.25
CA THR A 236 -22.70 -1.24 -28.10
C THR A 236 -22.09 -2.03 -29.26
N LEU A 237 -20.78 -2.26 -29.21
CA LEU A 237 -20.11 -3.18 -30.10
C LEU A 237 -20.22 -4.60 -29.51
N ARG A 238 -20.34 -5.62 -30.35
CA ARG A 238 -20.38 -7.05 -29.93
C ARG A 238 -19.13 -7.47 -29.15
N SER A 239 -18.05 -6.68 -29.23
CA SER A 239 -16.79 -6.88 -28.50
C SER A 239 -16.61 -5.90 -27.33
N ALA A 240 -17.68 -5.22 -26.87
CA ALA A 240 -17.57 -4.34 -25.71
C ALA A 240 -17.18 -5.16 -24.49
N ASP A 241 -15.94 -4.95 -24.04
CA ASP A 241 -15.42 -5.57 -22.83
C ASP A 241 -16.04 -4.87 -21.61
N TYR A 242 -17.16 -5.42 -21.14
CA TYR A 242 -17.98 -4.87 -20.04
C TYR A 242 -17.27 -4.84 -18.69
N GLN A 243 -16.07 -5.41 -18.59
CA GLN A 243 -15.31 -5.50 -17.33
C GLN A 243 -14.14 -4.52 -17.24
N LEU A 244 -14.03 -3.58 -18.18
CA LEU A 244 -13.02 -2.53 -18.11
C LEU A 244 -13.41 -1.45 -17.11
N LEU A 245 -12.40 -0.98 -16.38
CA LEU A 245 -12.52 0.16 -15.48
C LEU A 245 -12.10 1.44 -16.16
N ASP A 246 -12.73 2.56 -15.78
CA ASP A 246 -12.30 3.88 -16.19
C ASP A 246 -10.93 4.20 -15.62
N GLN A 247 -10.09 4.89 -16.40
CA GLN A 247 -8.73 5.27 -16.00
C GLN A 247 -8.66 6.79 -15.85
N PRO A 248 -8.82 7.31 -14.62
CA PRO A 248 -8.73 8.75 -14.40
C PRO A 248 -7.37 9.30 -14.86
N ARG A 249 -7.38 10.45 -15.51
CA ARG A 249 -6.15 11.15 -15.89
C ARG A 249 -5.56 11.81 -14.64
N CYS A 250 -4.27 11.65 -14.44
CA CYS A 250 -3.55 12.29 -13.35
C CYS A 250 -2.29 12.97 -13.89
N ALA A 251 -2.13 14.25 -13.60
CA ALA A 251 -1.02 15.07 -14.08
C ALA A 251 0.21 15.01 -13.16
N THR A 252 0.07 14.51 -11.91
CA THR A 252 1.14 14.54 -10.92
C THR A 252 1.63 13.11 -10.59
N ALA A 253 2.93 12.96 -10.35
CA ALA A 253 3.49 11.69 -9.87
C ALA A 253 2.92 11.29 -8.48
N PHE A 254 2.56 12.26 -7.65
CA PHE A 254 1.94 12.05 -6.35
C PHE A 254 0.54 11.43 -6.51
N GLY A 255 -0.35 12.10 -7.24
CA GLY A 255 -1.70 11.58 -7.50
C GLY A 255 -1.70 10.29 -8.33
N GLY A 256 -0.71 10.10 -9.22
CA GLY A 256 -0.55 8.88 -10.00
C GLY A 256 -0.27 7.61 -9.18
N ARG A 257 -0.02 7.74 -7.87
CA ARG A 257 0.11 6.60 -6.93
C ARG A 257 -1.24 6.20 -6.32
N ALA A 258 -2.26 7.04 -6.43
CA ALA A 258 -3.57 6.75 -5.88
C ALA A 258 -4.13 5.43 -6.46
N PHE A 259 -4.81 4.68 -5.59
CA PHE A 259 -5.47 3.42 -5.97
C PHE A 259 -6.45 3.62 -7.13
N ALA A 260 -7.28 4.67 -7.06
CA ALA A 260 -8.24 5.03 -8.11
C ALA A 260 -7.62 5.21 -9.52
N VAL A 261 -6.33 5.60 -9.58
CA VAL A 261 -5.63 5.83 -10.86
C VAL A 261 -4.91 4.56 -11.35
N THR A 262 -4.27 3.84 -10.45
CA THR A 262 -3.36 2.75 -10.86
C THR A 262 -4.05 1.39 -10.88
N ALA A 263 -5.02 1.14 -10.00
CA ALA A 263 -5.74 -0.14 -9.97
C ALA A 263 -6.51 -0.43 -11.28
N PRO A 264 -7.23 0.54 -11.90
CA PRO A 264 -7.84 0.33 -13.20
C PRO A 264 -6.84 -0.01 -14.31
N ARG A 265 -5.64 0.58 -14.28
CA ARG A 265 -4.59 0.27 -15.27
C ARG A 265 -4.13 -1.18 -15.17
N ILE A 266 -3.90 -1.66 -13.94
CA ILE A 266 -3.50 -3.06 -13.70
C ILE A 266 -4.63 -4.00 -14.13
N TRP A 267 -5.86 -3.70 -13.75
CA TRP A 267 -7.02 -4.52 -14.07
C TRP A 267 -7.25 -4.64 -15.58
N ASN A 268 -7.22 -3.52 -16.29
CA ASN A 268 -7.47 -3.48 -17.73
C ASN A 268 -6.37 -4.17 -18.55
N ALA A 269 -5.17 -4.34 -17.98
CA ALA A 269 -4.08 -5.08 -18.63
C ALA A 269 -4.22 -6.61 -18.51
N ILE A 270 -5.15 -7.12 -17.69
CA ILE A 270 -5.39 -8.55 -17.51
C ILE A 270 -6.33 -9.03 -18.63
N PRO A 271 -6.06 -10.17 -19.29
CA PRO A 271 -6.96 -10.77 -20.28
C PRO A 271 -8.38 -11.02 -19.73
N LEU A 272 -9.37 -10.93 -20.61
CA LEU A 272 -10.79 -11.06 -20.25
C LEU A 272 -11.12 -12.42 -19.64
N ASP A 273 -10.58 -13.49 -20.18
CA ASP A 273 -10.76 -14.86 -19.69
C ASP A 273 -10.35 -15.00 -18.22
N ILE A 274 -9.27 -14.33 -17.81
CA ILE A 274 -8.81 -14.31 -16.43
C ILE A 274 -9.73 -13.42 -15.58
N ARG A 275 -10.09 -12.22 -16.06
CA ARG A 275 -10.98 -11.30 -15.33
C ARG A 275 -12.37 -11.90 -15.06
N SER A 276 -12.83 -12.79 -15.97
CA SER A 276 -14.11 -13.50 -15.89
C SER A 276 -14.03 -14.80 -15.08
N ALA A 277 -12.96 -15.03 -14.32
CA ALA A 277 -12.82 -16.24 -13.50
C ALA A 277 -14.01 -16.41 -12.54
N PRO A 278 -14.48 -17.65 -12.29
CA PRO A 278 -15.70 -17.89 -11.51
C PRO A 278 -15.51 -17.70 -9.99
N SER A 279 -14.28 -17.65 -9.50
CA SER A 279 -13.97 -17.46 -8.08
C SER A 279 -12.64 -16.79 -7.86
N VAL A 280 -12.44 -16.20 -6.67
CA VAL A 280 -11.17 -15.58 -6.27
C VAL A 280 -10.00 -16.56 -6.38
N ASP A 281 -10.20 -17.82 -6.03
CA ASP A 281 -9.12 -18.81 -6.08
C ASP A 281 -8.80 -19.23 -7.52
N ALA A 282 -9.80 -19.32 -8.40
CA ALA A 282 -9.59 -19.52 -9.83
C ALA A 282 -8.85 -18.32 -10.42
N PHE A 283 -9.29 -17.10 -10.12
CA PHE A 283 -8.63 -15.86 -10.55
C PHE A 283 -7.16 -15.83 -10.12
N ARG A 284 -6.87 -16.09 -8.84
CA ARG A 284 -5.49 -16.11 -8.30
C ARG A 284 -4.60 -17.10 -9.03
N ARG A 285 -5.09 -18.32 -9.28
CA ARG A 285 -4.31 -19.34 -10.00
C ARG A 285 -4.03 -18.93 -11.44
N GLN A 286 -5.08 -18.51 -12.18
CA GLN A 286 -4.95 -18.09 -13.58
C GLN A 286 -4.04 -16.88 -13.72
N LEU A 287 -4.23 -15.85 -12.87
CA LEU A 287 -3.40 -14.64 -12.89
C LEU A 287 -1.93 -14.95 -12.55
N LYS A 288 -1.68 -15.84 -11.56
CA LYS A 288 -0.31 -16.24 -11.23
C LYS A 288 0.35 -16.93 -12.42
N THR A 289 -0.34 -17.88 -13.07
CA THR A 289 0.15 -18.57 -14.27
C THR A 289 0.44 -17.57 -15.39
N TYR A 290 -0.49 -16.68 -15.69
CA TYR A 290 -0.34 -15.64 -16.69
C TYR A 290 0.91 -14.77 -16.46
N LEU A 291 1.11 -14.29 -15.24
CA LEU A 291 2.28 -13.48 -14.87
C LEU A 291 3.60 -14.26 -14.97
N PHE A 292 3.58 -15.57 -14.76
CA PHE A 292 4.74 -16.43 -14.97
C PHE A 292 5.04 -16.65 -16.46
N THR A 293 4.03 -16.95 -17.27
CA THR A 293 4.18 -17.31 -18.68
C THR A 293 4.62 -16.14 -19.55
N ASN A 294 4.04 -14.95 -19.32
CA ASN A 294 4.37 -13.75 -20.11
C ASN A 294 5.78 -13.19 -19.88
N ARG A 295 6.55 -13.75 -18.96
CA ARG A 295 7.97 -13.40 -18.74
C ARG A 295 8.95 -14.19 -19.59
N THR A 296 8.59 -15.38 -19.99
CA THR A 296 9.43 -16.22 -20.85
C THR A 296 9.49 -15.72 -22.30
N ALA A 297 8.71 -14.65 -22.61
CA ALA A 297 8.61 -14.07 -23.95
C ALA A 297 9.39 -12.73 -24.13
N VAL A 298 10.27 -12.34 -23.16
CA VAL A 298 11.14 -11.14 -23.27
C VAL A 298 12.60 -11.50 -23.04
#